data_e6a1d85afaeb0ae9be97539a610d6096
#
_entry.id   e6a1d85afaeb0ae9be97539a610d6096
#
_cell.length_a   1.000
_cell.length_b   1.000
_cell.length_c   1.000
_cell.angle_alpha   90.00
_cell.angle_beta   90.00
_cell.angle_gamma   90.00
#
_symmetry.space_group_name_H-M   'P 1'
#
loop_
_entity.id
_entity.type
_entity.pdbx_description
1 polymer ?
#
loop_
_entity_poly.entity_id
_entity_poly.type
_entity_poly.pdbx_seq_one_letter_code
_entity_poly.pdbx_strand_id
1 'polypeptide(L)'
;MAKRAAPEVNAGSMADIAFLLLIFFLVTTTIEKDSGINRKLPPMDDSEVEPPIIKKKNIFTVLINKNDQLLVEDEPMEIKDLRRAAVEFLDNGGDGTCDFCQGAKDPSSSDNPDKAIISLKNDRETTYAAYIAVQNELVAAYNVLRNRRALELGPQKGFSNMDFIKMQNNLKDVKWTGDKEKLKELVDQIKVEIPQKLSEVVE
;
A
#
# COMPACT_ATOMS: atom_id res chain seq x y z
N MET A 1 42.06 12.36 66.05
CA MET A 1 41.77 12.29 64.60
C MET A 1 40.24 12.31 64.42
N ALA A 2 39.71 13.44 63.92
CA ALA A 2 38.27 13.57 63.69
C ALA A 2 37.86 12.79 62.43
N LYS A 3 36.96 11.78 62.52
CA LYS A 3 36.36 11.10 61.38
C LYS A 3 35.47 12.12 60.68
N ARG A 4 35.76 12.50 59.44
CA ARG A 4 34.84 13.22 58.57
C ARG A 4 33.64 12.34 58.28
N ALA A 5 32.42 12.83 58.59
CA ALA A 5 31.16 12.17 58.20
C ALA A 5 31.09 12.09 56.67
N ALA A 6 30.63 10.96 56.18
CA ALA A 6 30.39 10.81 54.74
C ALA A 6 29.30 11.83 54.29
N PRO A 7 29.45 12.45 53.10
CA PRO A 7 28.42 13.36 52.60
C PRO A 7 27.10 12.62 52.42
N GLU A 8 26.04 13.05 53.15
CA GLU A 8 24.66 12.53 52.96
C GLU A 8 24.13 13.07 51.65
N VAL A 9 23.84 12.16 50.72
CA VAL A 9 23.21 12.49 49.45
C VAL A 9 21.72 12.71 49.72
N ASN A 10 21.20 13.90 49.44
CA ASN A 10 19.78 14.23 49.61
C ASN A 10 18.93 13.40 48.62
N ALA A 11 18.20 12.41 49.14
CA ALA A 11 17.33 11.52 48.32
C ALA A 11 16.26 12.32 47.55
N GLY A 12 15.77 13.44 48.07
CA GLY A 12 14.83 14.31 47.37
C GLY A 12 15.40 14.95 46.12
N SER A 13 16.64 15.41 46.17
CA SER A 13 17.32 16.01 44.98
C SER A 13 17.60 14.93 43.91
N MET A 14 17.92 13.69 44.30
CA MET A 14 18.13 12.61 43.36
C MET A 14 16.80 12.20 42.67
N ALA A 15 15.69 12.16 43.46
CA ALA A 15 14.38 11.88 42.89
C ALA A 15 13.93 12.93 41.88
N ASP A 16 14.19 14.21 42.15
CA ASP A 16 13.86 15.32 41.24
C ASP A 16 14.64 15.23 39.92
N ILE A 17 15.95 14.97 40.01
CA ILE A 17 16.79 14.78 38.80
C ILE A 17 16.32 13.58 38.00
N ALA A 18 16.00 12.47 38.64
CA ALA A 18 15.48 11.27 37.98
C ALA A 18 14.14 11.54 37.29
N PHE A 19 13.26 12.30 37.93
CA PHE A 19 11.96 12.69 37.38
C PHE A 19 12.10 13.63 36.18
N LEU A 20 12.97 14.63 36.26
CA LEU A 20 13.26 15.56 35.17
C LEU A 20 13.87 14.82 33.96
N LEU A 21 14.80 13.88 34.19
CA LEU A 21 15.35 13.05 33.13
C LEU A 21 14.29 12.17 32.47
N LEU A 22 13.38 11.60 33.26
CA LEU A 22 12.28 10.78 32.74
C LEU A 22 11.34 11.60 31.85
N ILE A 23 10.94 12.80 32.29
CA ILE A 23 10.13 13.72 31.46
C ILE A 23 10.90 14.15 30.21
N PHE A 24 12.18 14.47 30.35
CA PHE A 24 13.02 14.86 29.22
C PHE A 24 13.06 13.75 28.15
N PHE A 25 13.33 12.52 28.54
CA PHE A 25 13.30 11.39 27.58
C PHE A 25 11.91 11.17 27.00
N LEU A 26 10.84 11.29 27.79
CA LEU A 26 9.47 11.10 27.32
C LEU A 26 9.08 12.16 26.26
N VAL A 27 9.56 13.40 26.38
CA VAL A 27 9.27 14.49 25.44
C VAL A 27 10.20 14.46 24.22
N THR A 28 11.47 14.02 24.41
CA THR A 28 12.46 13.98 23.34
C THR A 28 12.46 12.71 22.50
N THR A 29 11.87 11.60 23.01
CA THR A 29 11.66 10.40 22.20
C THR A 29 10.51 10.63 21.25
N THR A 30 10.78 11.11 20.06
CA THR A 30 9.85 11.02 18.94
C THR A 30 9.82 9.56 18.47
N ILE A 31 8.68 8.91 18.64
CA ILE A 31 8.45 7.61 17.97
C ILE A 31 8.37 7.95 16.48
N GLU A 32 9.44 7.68 15.74
CA GLU A 32 9.36 7.66 14.28
C GLU A 32 8.27 6.67 13.89
N LYS A 33 7.18 7.19 13.33
CA LYS A 33 6.19 6.34 12.68
C LYS A 33 6.82 5.90 11.37
N ASP A 34 7.34 4.69 11.34
CA ASP A 34 7.69 4.03 10.10
C ASP A 34 6.49 4.11 9.16
N SER A 35 6.60 4.96 8.15
CA SER A 35 5.64 5.03 7.04
C SER A 35 5.98 3.96 6.02
N GLY A 36 6.03 2.70 6.47
CA GLY A 36 6.17 1.55 5.60
C GLY A 36 4.94 1.35 4.73
N ILE A 37 5.12 0.69 3.61
CA ILE A 37 4.02 0.26 2.74
C ILE A 37 3.19 -0.76 3.51
N ASN A 38 1.98 -0.38 3.93
CA ASN A 38 1.07 -1.27 4.65
C ASN A 38 0.61 -2.40 3.71
N ARG A 39 1.18 -3.58 3.85
CA ARG A 39 0.74 -4.83 3.21
C ARG A 39 -0.01 -5.70 4.19
N LYS A 40 -1.20 -6.12 3.77
CA LYS A 40 -1.89 -7.20 4.44
C LYS A 40 -1.34 -8.52 3.88
N LEU A 41 -0.56 -9.23 4.68
CA LEU A 41 -0.19 -10.61 4.36
C LEU A 41 -1.47 -11.45 4.27
N PRO A 42 -1.60 -12.32 3.25
CA PRO A 42 -2.71 -13.27 3.22
C PRO A 42 -2.66 -14.13 4.47
N PRO A 43 -3.82 -14.48 5.05
CA PRO A 43 -3.86 -15.45 6.16
C PRO A 43 -3.22 -16.75 5.66
N MET A 44 -2.39 -17.37 6.50
CA MET A 44 -1.95 -18.74 6.27
C MET A 44 -3.15 -19.63 6.58
N ASP A 45 -3.93 -19.95 5.55
CA ASP A 45 -4.96 -20.98 5.65
C ASP A 45 -4.28 -22.34 5.51
N ASP A 46 -4.27 -23.11 6.59
CA ASP A 46 -3.84 -24.51 6.61
C ASP A 46 -4.89 -25.45 5.96
N SER A 47 -5.89 -24.89 5.30
CA SER A 47 -6.84 -25.68 4.52
C SER A 47 -6.19 -26.14 3.22
N GLU A 48 -6.22 -27.43 2.92
CA GLU A 48 -5.87 -28.04 1.64
C GLU A 48 -6.84 -27.59 0.52
N VAL A 49 -6.94 -26.29 0.30
CA VAL A 49 -7.64 -25.75 -0.85
C VAL A 49 -6.66 -25.80 -2.02
N GLU A 50 -6.97 -26.58 -3.06
CA GLU A 50 -6.19 -26.55 -4.29
C GLU A 50 -5.97 -25.08 -4.70
N PRO A 51 -4.71 -24.66 -4.97
CA PRO A 51 -4.45 -23.28 -5.32
C PRO A 51 -5.27 -22.91 -6.56
N PRO A 52 -5.95 -21.77 -6.57
CA PRO A 52 -6.76 -21.37 -7.71
C PRO A 52 -5.90 -21.32 -8.97
N ILE A 53 -6.40 -21.96 -10.05
CA ILE A 53 -5.71 -21.93 -11.34
C ILE A 53 -5.74 -20.50 -11.89
N ILE A 54 -4.61 -19.79 -11.76
CA ILE A 54 -4.46 -18.44 -12.28
C ILE A 54 -4.13 -18.55 -13.78
N LYS A 55 -4.96 -17.94 -14.61
CA LYS A 55 -4.70 -17.86 -16.05
C LYS A 55 -3.51 -16.95 -16.30
N LYS A 56 -2.56 -17.34 -17.14
CA LYS A 56 -1.37 -16.54 -17.47
C LYS A 56 -1.71 -15.14 -17.92
N LYS A 57 -2.76 -14.94 -18.71
CA LYS A 57 -3.22 -13.63 -19.16
C LYS A 57 -3.65 -12.66 -18.05
N ASN A 58 -3.88 -13.15 -16.84
CA ASN A 58 -4.24 -12.36 -15.66
C ASN A 58 -3.01 -12.00 -14.80
N ILE A 59 -1.82 -12.34 -15.25
CA ILE A 59 -0.57 -12.03 -14.55
C ILE A 59 0.18 -10.97 -15.34
N PHE A 60 0.45 -9.84 -14.73
CA PHE A 60 1.31 -8.77 -15.25
C PHE A 60 2.69 -8.91 -14.63
N THR A 61 3.66 -9.33 -15.43
CA THR A 61 5.01 -9.59 -14.95
C THR A 61 5.87 -8.35 -15.05
N VAL A 62 6.43 -7.94 -13.94
CA VAL A 62 7.37 -6.82 -13.83
C VAL A 62 8.66 -7.33 -13.23
N LEU A 63 9.77 -7.22 -13.95
CA LEU A 63 11.09 -7.67 -13.52
C LEU A 63 12.06 -6.49 -13.44
N ILE A 64 12.80 -6.38 -12.35
CA ILE A 64 13.88 -5.41 -12.17
C ILE A 64 15.20 -6.18 -12.10
N ASN A 65 16.10 -5.90 -13.01
CA ASN A 65 17.40 -6.57 -13.04
C ASN A 65 18.41 -5.86 -12.11
N LYS A 66 19.59 -6.46 -11.96
CA LYS A 66 20.70 -5.93 -11.14
C LYS A 66 21.24 -4.56 -11.59
N ASN A 67 20.94 -4.14 -12.81
CA ASN A 67 21.32 -2.83 -13.35
C ASN A 67 20.19 -1.80 -13.23
N ASP A 68 19.15 -2.08 -12.40
CA ASP A 68 17.96 -1.24 -12.22
C ASP A 68 17.13 -1.02 -13.51
N GLN A 69 17.29 -1.91 -14.49
CA GLN A 69 16.50 -1.86 -15.71
C GLN A 69 15.20 -2.63 -15.52
N LEU A 70 14.11 -2.07 -16.02
CA LEU A 70 12.78 -2.63 -15.93
C LEU A 70 12.41 -3.41 -17.18
N LEU A 71 11.94 -4.64 -17.01
CA LEU A 71 11.27 -5.43 -18.04
C LEU A 71 9.82 -5.65 -17.62
N VAL A 72 8.90 -5.38 -18.54
CA VAL A 72 7.45 -5.59 -18.33
C VAL A 72 6.96 -6.48 -19.46
N GLU A 73 6.36 -7.64 -19.12
CA GLU A 73 5.94 -8.65 -20.09
C GLU A 73 7.06 -9.01 -21.09
N ASP A 74 8.30 -9.16 -20.57
CA ASP A 74 9.52 -9.44 -21.34
C ASP A 74 10.01 -8.30 -22.27
N GLU A 75 9.38 -7.12 -22.25
CA GLU A 75 9.80 -5.95 -23.01
C GLU A 75 10.46 -4.89 -22.10
N PRO A 76 11.58 -4.27 -22.54
CA PRO A 76 12.20 -3.18 -21.80
C PRO A 76 11.27 -1.97 -21.72
N MET A 77 11.09 -1.41 -20.52
CA MET A 77 10.21 -0.26 -20.29
C MET A 77 10.88 0.77 -19.38
N GLU A 78 10.54 2.05 -19.53
CA GLU A 78 10.93 3.07 -18.58
C GLU A 78 9.94 3.14 -17.41
N ILE A 79 10.45 3.44 -16.20
CA ILE A 79 9.61 3.51 -14.97
C ILE A 79 8.44 4.50 -15.15
N LYS A 80 8.64 5.61 -15.89
CA LYS A 80 7.59 6.61 -16.15
C LYS A 80 6.37 6.05 -16.91
N ASP A 81 6.55 5.01 -17.72
CA ASP A 81 5.50 4.38 -18.52
C ASP A 81 4.80 3.23 -17.78
N LEU A 82 5.41 2.71 -16.73
CA LEU A 82 4.91 1.56 -15.97
C LEU A 82 3.50 1.77 -15.42
N ARG A 83 3.22 2.95 -14.85
CA ARG A 83 1.88 3.25 -14.31
C ARG A 83 0.81 3.13 -15.37
N ARG A 84 1.07 3.66 -16.57
CA ARG A 84 0.12 3.59 -17.69
C ARG A 84 -0.11 2.15 -18.12
N ALA A 85 0.95 1.38 -18.32
CA ALA A 85 0.86 -0.02 -18.71
C ALA A 85 0.11 -0.86 -17.67
N ALA A 86 0.38 -0.65 -16.38
CA ALA A 86 -0.34 -1.33 -15.30
C ALA A 86 -1.82 -0.94 -15.24
N VAL A 87 -2.18 0.33 -15.47
CA VAL A 87 -3.58 0.77 -15.55
C VAL A 87 -4.28 0.11 -16.75
N GLU A 88 -3.67 0.10 -17.92
CA GLU A 88 -4.22 -0.53 -19.14
C GLU A 88 -4.46 -2.03 -18.92
N PHE A 89 -3.52 -2.71 -18.26
CA PHE A 89 -3.67 -4.12 -17.92
C PHE A 89 -4.81 -4.36 -16.91
N LEU A 90 -4.83 -3.63 -15.80
CA LEU A 90 -5.82 -3.82 -14.73
C LEU A 90 -7.24 -3.48 -15.19
N ASP A 91 -7.39 -2.46 -16.02
CA ASP A 91 -8.67 -1.91 -16.49
C ASP A 91 -9.19 -2.60 -17.77
N ASN A 92 -8.49 -3.60 -18.28
CA ASN A 92 -8.77 -4.19 -19.59
C ASN A 92 -10.19 -4.75 -19.73
N GLY A 93 -10.68 -5.53 -18.76
CA GLY A 93 -12.04 -6.09 -18.81
C GLY A 93 -12.24 -7.15 -19.91
N GLY A 94 -11.22 -7.98 -20.19
CA GLY A 94 -11.17 -8.89 -21.33
C GLY A 94 -12.20 -10.03 -21.32
N ASP A 95 -12.83 -10.34 -20.18
CA ASP A 95 -13.92 -11.32 -20.12
C ASP A 95 -15.32 -10.71 -20.27
N GLY A 96 -15.41 -9.38 -20.38
CA GLY A 96 -16.68 -8.66 -20.54
C GLY A 96 -17.56 -8.62 -19.30
N THR A 97 -17.09 -9.11 -18.14
CA THR A 97 -17.89 -9.15 -16.89
C THR A 97 -17.73 -7.88 -16.04
N CYS A 98 -16.79 -7.03 -16.37
CA CYS A 98 -16.50 -5.79 -15.64
C CYS A 98 -17.34 -4.63 -16.18
N ASP A 99 -18.32 -4.16 -15.40
CA ASP A 99 -19.22 -3.07 -15.81
C ASP A 99 -18.55 -1.67 -15.77
N PHE A 100 -17.49 -1.52 -14.97
CA PHE A 100 -16.80 -0.24 -14.76
C PHE A 100 -15.45 -0.15 -15.48
N CYS A 101 -14.97 -1.23 -16.11
CA CYS A 101 -13.74 -1.25 -16.86
C CYS A 101 -13.86 -0.44 -18.16
N GLN A 102 -12.85 0.39 -18.45
CA GLN A 102 -12.81 1.27 -19.62
C GLN A 102 -11.67 0.92 -20.58
N GLY A 103 -10.96 -0.18 -20.34
CA GLY A 103 -9.85 -0.64 -21.17
C GLY A 103 -10.29 -1.21 -22.53
N ALA A 104 -9.32 -1.78 -23.23
CA ALA A 104 -9.47 -2.26 -24.61
C ALA A 104 -10.42 -3.47 -24.75
N LYS A 105 -10.72 -4.16 -23.65
CA LYS A 105 -11.51 -5.43 -23.61
C LYS A 105 -10.89 -6.53 -24.45
N ASP A 106 -9.56 -6.56 -24.50
CA ASP A 106 -8.80 -7.56 -25.21
C ASP A 106 -8.91 -8.92 -24.49
N PRO A 107 -9.46 -9.96 -25.14
CA PRO A 107 -9.60 -11.28 -24.52
C PRO A 107 -8.26 -11.99 -24.26
N SER A 108 -7.15 -11.52 -24.86
CA SER A 108 -5.80 -12.03 -24.63
C SER A 108 -5.13 -11.45 -23.39
N SER A 109 -5.61 -10.31 -22.87
CA SER A 109 -5.12 -9.63 -21.69
C SER A 109 -6.04 -9.87 -20.48
N SER A 110 -5.85 -9.15 -19.39
CA SER A 110 -6.54 -9.30 -18.11
C SER A 110 -8.07 -9.40 -18.22
N ASP A 111 -8.65 -10.37 -17.53
CA ASP A 111 -10.11 -10.55 -17.49
C ASP A 111 -10.82 -9.37 -16.83
N ASN A 112 -10.40 -9.00 -15.61
CA ASN A 112 -10.92 -7.87 -14.85
C ASN A 112 -10.00 -7.56 -13.64
N PRO A 113 -10.17 -6.42 -12.95
CA PRO A 113 -9.26 -6.00 -11.88
C PRO A 113 -9.22 -6.97 -10.68
N ASP A 114 -10.29 -7.71 -10.41
CA ASP A 114 -10.34 -8.65 -9.29
C ASP A 114 -9.58 -9.95 -9.58
N LYS A 115 -9.39 -10.31 -10.85
CA LYS A 115 -8.61 -11.48 -11.28
C LYS A 115 -7.17 -11.14 -11.65
N ALA A 116 -6.90 -9.88 -11.93
CA ALA A 116 -5.58 -9.39 -12.31
C ALA A 116 -4.59 -9.44 -11.14
N ILE A 117 -3.39 -9.94 -11.40
CA ILE A 117 -2.30 -10.03 -10.42
C ILE A 117 -1.08 -9.39 -11.04
N ILE A 118 -0.42 -8.50 -10.31
CA ILE A 118 0.88 -7.96 -10.68
C ILE A 118 1.96 -8.77 -9.96
N SER A 119 2.87 -9.38 -10.72
CA SER A 119 4.00 -10.13 -10.21
C SER A 119 5.27 -9.29 -10.34
N LEU A 120 5.76 -8.75 -9.23
CA LEU A 120 7.02 -8.02 -9.18
C LEU A 120 8.14 -8.98 -8.80
N LYS A 121 9.13 -9.11 -9.69
CA LYS A 121 10.36 -9.86 -9.47
C LYS A 121 11.53 -8.91 -9.43
N ASN A 122 12.38 -9.01 -8.45
CA ASN A 122 13.59 -8.22 -8.35
C ASN A 122 14.80 -9.10 -8.08
N ASP A 123 15.92 -8.76 -8.72
CA ASP A 123 17.22 -9.33 -8.44
C ASP A 123 17.69 -8.87 -7.04
N ARG A 124 18.50 -9.69 -6.36
CA ARG A 124 19.08 -9.35 -5.04
C ARG A 124 20.00 -8.12 -5.09
N GLU A 125 20.60 -7.86 -6.25
CA GLU A 125 21.51 -6.73 -6.45
C GLU A 125 20.77 -5.45 -6.91
N THR A 126 19.43 -5.50 -7.12
CA THR A 126 18.60 -4.33 -7.44
C THR A 126 18.70 -3.30 -6.34
N THR A 127 18.88 -2.02 -6.69
CA THR A 127 18.90 -0.95 -5.68
C THR A 127 17.53 -0.76 -5.03
N TYR A 128 17.53 -0.45 -3.73
CA TYR A 128 16.30 -0.17 -3.00
C TYR A 128 15.52 1.03 -3.61
N ALA A 129 16.24 2.00 -4.18
CA ALA A 129 15.63 3.16 -4.83
C ALA A 129 14.80 2.75 -6.06
N ALA A 130 15.36 1.89 -6.93
CA ALA A 130 14.65 1.40 -8.10
C ALA A 130 13.43 0.55 -7.72
N TYR A 131 13.60 -0.35 -6.74
CA TYR A 131 12.52 -1.17 -6.22
C TYR A 131 11.35 -0.32 -5.68
N ILE A 132 11.63 0.68 -4.82
CA ILE A 132 10.60 1.57 -4.28
C ILE A 132 9.95 2.43 -5.37
N ALA A 133 10.73 2.90 -6.35
CA ALA A 133 10.18 3.67 -7.48
C ALA A 133 9.17 2.84 -8.27
N VAL A 134 9.51 1.59 -8.61
CA VAL A 134 8.60 0.66 -9.30
C VAL A 134 7.37 0.35 -8.47
N GLN A 135 7.53 0.05 -7.17
CA GLN A 135 6.40 -0.17 -6.28
C GLN A 135 5.43 1.02 -6.22
N ASN A 136 5.97 2.23 -6.13
CA ASN A 136 5.16 3.45 -6.09
C ASN A 136 4.34 3.61 -7.37
N GLU A 137 4.91 3.32 -8.53
CA GLU A 137 4.18 3.38 -9.81
C GLU A 137 3.07 2.33 -9.89
N LEU A 138 3.32 1.10 -9.43
CA LEU A 138 2.31 0.05 -9.38
C LEU A 138 1.17 0.37 -8.41
N VAL A 139 1.48 0.85 -7.21
CA VAL A 139 0.47 1.31 -6.24
C VAL A 139 -0.32 2.51 -6.78
N ALA A 140 0.36 3.43 -7.46
CA ALA A 140 -0.28 4.57 -8.10
C ALA A 140 -1.27 4.13 -9.20
N ALA A 141 -0.97 3.06 -9.96
CA ALA A 141 -1.88 2.51 -10.95
C ALA A 141 -3.20 2.04 -10.31
N TYR A 142 -3.13 1.28 -9.20
CA TYR A 142 -4.33 0.91 -8.43
C TYR A 142 -5.10 2.13 -7.92
N ASN A 143 -4.38 3.15 -7.45
CA ASN A 143 -5.00 4.36 -6.93
C ASN A 143 -5.71 5.17 -8.04
N VAL A 144 -5.18 5.20 -9.26
CA VAL A 144 -5.86 5.82 -10.41
C VAL A 144 -7.24 5.18 -10.64
N LEU A 145 -7.29 3.85 -10.69
CA LEU A 145 -8.55 3.12 -10.90
C LEU A 145 -9.53 3.31 -9.74
N ARG A 146 -9.04 3.19 -8.51
CA ARG A 146 -9.84 3.39 -7.29
C ARG A 146 -10.37 4.82 -7.16
N ASN A 147 -9.57 5.83 -7.53
CA ASN A 147 -9.98 7.22 -7.54
C ASN A 147 -11.10 7.44 -8.56
N ARG A 148 -10.97 6.91 -9.78
CA ARG A 148 -12.03 6.96 -10.78
C ARG A 148 -13.32 6.34 -10.24
N ARG A 149 -13.23 5.12 -9.68
CA ARG A 149 -14.39 4.42 -9.13
C ARG A 149 -15.03 5.16 -7.95
N ALA A 150 -14.23 5.79 -7.10
CA ALA A 150 -14.71 6.61 -6.00
C ALA A 150 -15.49 7.85 -6.49
N LEU A 151 -15.05 8.49 -7.56
CA LEU A 151 -15.74 9.62 -8.16
C LEU A 151 -17.06 9.21 -8.84
N GLU A 152 -17.18 7.98 -9.34
CA GLU A 152 -18.40 7.42 -9.91
C GLU A 152 -19.44 7.06 -8.83
N LEU A 153 -19.02 6.35 -7.79
CA LEU A 153 -19.89 5.83 -6.73
C LEU A 153 -20.18 6.86 -5.62
N GLY A 154 -19.23 7.76 -5.36
CA GLY A 154 -19.30 8.72 -4.27
C GLY A 154 -20.57 9.59 -4.28
N PRO A 155 -20.96 10.22 -5.40
CA PRO A 155 -22.17 11.01 -5.48
C PRO A 155 -23.44 10.26 -5.09
N GLN A 156 -23.55 8.98 -5.44
CA GLN A 156 -24.70 8.12 -5.13
C GLN A 156 -24.83 7.82 -3.62
N LYS A 157 -23.70 7.87 -2.90
CA LYS A 157 -23.62 7.63 -1.45
C LYS A 157 -23.52 8.91 -0.62
N GLY A 158 -23.58 10.10 -1.27
CA GLY A 158 -23.51 11.41 -0.61
C GLY A 158 -22.09 11.96 -0.42
N PHE A 159 -21.10 11.40 -1.11
CA PHE A 159 -19.69 11.81 -1.05
C PHE A 159 -19.22 12.41 -2.39
N SER A 160 -19.84 13.48 -2.83
CA SER A 160 -19.46 14.15 -4.09
C SER A 160 -18.06 14.76 -4.03
N ASN A 161 -17.33 14.70 -5.15
CA ASN A 161 -15.99 15.29 -5.32
C ASN A 161 -14.93 14.76 -4.31
N MET A 162 -15.05 13.52 -3.92
CA MET A 162 -14.13 12.86 -3.01
C MET A 162 -13.51 11.65 -3.70
N ASP A 163 -12.20 11.71 -3.99
CA ASP A 163 -11.46 10.57 -4.51
C ASP A 163 -11.15 9.54 -3.41
N PHE A 164 -10.70 8.36 -3.79
CA PHE A 164 -10.43 7.26 -2.89
C PHE A 164 -9.37 7.59 -1.82
N ILE A 165 -8.32 8.32 -2.19
CA ILE A 165 -7.25 8.71 -1.26
C ILE A 165 -7.82 9.65 -0.20
N LYS A 166 -8.64 10.62 -0.61
CA LYS A 166 -9.30 11.55 0.30
C LYS A 166 -10.30 10.83 1.21
N MET A 167 -11.04 9.84 0.68
CA MET A 167 -11.92 8.99 1.49
C MET A 167 -11.15 8.24 2.58
N GLN A 168 -10.00 7.65 2.23
CA GLN A 168 -9.15 6.96 3.20
C GLN A 168 -8.57 7.90 4.27
N ASN A 169 -8.17 9.10 3.88
CA ASN A 169 -7.65 10.09 4.83
C ASN A 169 -8.74 10.56 5.79
N ASN A 170 -9.96 10.79 5.31
CA ASN A 170 -11.10 11.16 6.14
C ASN A 170 -11.48 10.05 7.13
N LEU A 171 -11.39 8.78 6.74
CA LEU A 171 -11.62 7.67 7.67
C LEU A 171 -10.60 7.64 8.83
N LYS A 172 -9.36 8.03 8.56
CA LYS A 172 -8.27 8.11 9.56
C LYS A 172 -8.37 9.37 10.42
N ASP A 173 -8.98 10.43 9.89
CA ASP A 173 -9.10 11.70 10.62
C ASP A 173 -10.18 11.61 11.68
N VAL A 174 -9.76 11.75 12.95
CA VAL A 174 -10.68 11.76 14.11
C VAL A 174 -11.60 12.98 14.10
N LYS A 175 -11.17 14.08 13.49
CA LYS A 175 -11.92 15.35 13.45
C LYS A 175 -12.94 15.43 12.33
N TRP A 176 -12.87 14.52 11.37
CA TRP A 176 -13.83 14.51 10.27
C TRP A 176 -15.24 14.15 10.77
N THR A 177 -16.22 14.98 10.46
CA THR A 177 -17.60 14.91 11.00
C THR A 177 -18.59 14.21 10.08
N GLY A 178 -18.17 13.69 8.96
CA GLY A 178 -19.05 12.96 8.03
C GLY A 178 -19.42 11.56 8.52
N ASP A 179 -20.31 10.90 7.79
CA ASP A 179 -20.75 9.54 8.07
C ASP A 179 -19.63 8.52 7.78
N LYS A 180 -18.90 8.12 8.84
CA LYS A 180 -17.75 7.21 8.74
C LYS A 180 -18.17 5.78 8.38
N GLU A 181 -19.34 5.33 8.77
CA GLU A 181 -19.79 3.96 8.48
C GLU A 181 -20.07 3.83 6.98
N LYS A 182 -20.88 4.73 6.43
CA LYS A 182 -21.14 4.75 4.98
C LYS A 182 -19.88 4.98 4.14
N LEU A 183 -18.98 5.84 4.61
CA LEU A 183 -17.71 6.07 3.93
C LEU A 183 -16.84 4.82 3.93
N LYS A 184 -16.80 4.09 5.04
CA LYS A 184 -16.07 2.83 5.17
C LYS A 184 -16.65 1.76 4.24
N GLU A 185 -17.97 1.58 4.21
CA GLU A 185 -18.65 0.65 3.30
C GLU A 185 -18.26 0.93 1.84
N LEU A 186 -18.28 2.20 1.44
CA LEU A 186 -17.91 2.59 0.07
C LEU A 186 -16.44 2.29 -0.23
N VAL A 187 -15.53 2.61 0.68
CA VAL A 187 -14.10 2.32 0.53
C VAL A 187 -13.85 0.82 0.47
N ASP A 188 -14.53 0.03 1.29
CA ASP A 188 -14.38 -1.42 1.29
C ASP A 188 -14.99 -2.06 0.03
N GLN A 189 -16.11 -1.54 -0.48
CA GLN A 189 -16.66 -1.92 -1.79
C GLN A 189 -15.64 -1.69 -2.91
N ILE A 190 -15.04 -0.51 -3.00
CA ILE A 190 -14.03 -0.19 -4.01
C ILE A 190 -12.80 -1.11 -3.90
N LYS A 191 -12.38 -1.47 -2.68
CA LYS A 191 -11.27 -2.41 -2.48
C LYS A 191 -11.60 -3.83 -2.90
N VAL A 192 -12.86 -4.24 -2.81
CA VAL A 192 -13.32 -5.56 -3.29
C VAL A 192 -13.39 -5.58 -4.81
N GLU A 193 -13.87 -4.51 -5.44
CA GLU A 193 -13.94 -4.37 -6.90
C GLU A 193 -12.55 -4.25 -7.54
N ILE A 194 -11.61 -3.57 -6.87
CA ILE A 194 -10.23 -3.34 -7.33
C ILE A 194 -9.25 -3.72 -6.22
N PRO A 195 -9.06 -5.02 -5.95
CA PRO A 195 -8.13 -5.46 -4.91
C PRO A 195 -6.68 -5.25 -5.36
N GLN A 196 -5.83 -4.84 -4.44
CA GLN A 196 -4.41 -4.70 -4.71
C GLN A 196 -3.72 -6.07 -4.58
N LYS A 197 -3.63 -6.78 -5.70
CA LYS A 197 -2.96 -8.07 -5.80
C LYS A 197 -1.56 -7.89 -6.39
N LEU A 198 -0.63 -7.55 -5.53
CA LEU A 198 0.79 -7.40 -5.87
C LEU A 198 1.56 -8.53 -5.18
N SER A 199 2.07 -9.46 -5.97
CA SER A 199 2.93 -10.56 -5.51
C SER A 199 4.38 -10.19 -5.74
N GLU A 200 5.25 -10.49 -4.80
CA GLU A 200 6.68 -10.23 -4.89
C GLU A 200 7.48 -11.52 -4.77
N VAL A 201 8.47 -11.62 -5.62
CA VAL A 201 9.45 -12.71 -5.62
C VAL A 201 10.84 -12.09 -5.71
N VAL A 202 11.72 -12.47 -4.78
CA VAL A 202 13.14 -12.11 -4.81
C VAL A 202 13.88 -13.32 -5.37
N GLU A 203 14.60 -13.13 -6.47
CA GLU A 203 15.47 -14.16 -7.08
C GLU A 203 16.88 -14.11 -6.55
#